data_ed78f35de13fc7130d5180e39c92ee29
#
_entry.id   ed78f35de13fc7130d5180e39c92ee29
#
_cell.length_a   1.000
_cell.length_b   1.000
_cell.length_c   1.000
_cell.angle_alpha   90.00
_cell.angle_beta   90.00
_cell.angle_gamma   90.00
#
_symmetry.space_group_name_H-M   'P 1'
#
loop_
_entity.id
_entity.type
_entity.pdbx_description
1 polymer ?
#
loop_
_entity_poly.entity_id
_entity_poly.type
_entity_poly.pdbx_seq_one_letter_code
_entity_poly.pdbx_strand_id
1 'polypeptide(L)'
;MAAAVVLLSPFIPMIFEGEEWAASSPFQYFADHEDPELARLVAEGRKREFAAFGWDPQLIPNPEKRETYERSKLKWDEANEGAHREMFAWYRALIGLRRSTAALNNGEPGNACVTYDEEARWFSVLRGNVALYCNLGGEEHRFSVAGLQGCRIVLSSKDGAALKDGTLVIPSNGAVVVMSAI
;
A
#
# COMPACT_ATOMS: atom_id res chain seq x y z
N MET A 1 -4.22 0.07 4.29
CA MET A 1 -3.18 -0.49 5.17
C MET A 1 -1.83 -0.57 4.47
N ALA A 2 -1.64 -1.36 3.39
CA ALA A 2 -0.35 -1.54 2.70
C ALA A 2 0.39 -0.21 2.42
N ALA A 3 -0.29 0.79 1.89
CA ALA A 3 0.28 2.13 1.67
C ALA A 3 0.90 2.74 2.94
N ALA A 4 0.26 2.57 4.11
CA ALA A 4 0.81 3.08 5.37
C ALA A 4 2.11 2.36 5.74
N VAL A 5 2.18 1.04 5.53
CA VAL A 5 3.39 0.26 5.78
C VAL A 5 4.53 0.73 4.87
N VAL A 6 4.29 0.83 3.58
CA VAL A 6 5.29 1.27 2.59
C VAL A 6 5.76 2.69 2.88
N LEU A 7 4.81 3.63 3.04
CA LEU A 7 5.13 5.05 3.16
C LEU A 7 5.68 5.45 4.53
N LEU A 8 5.39 4.70 5.61
CA LEU A 8 5.89 5.01 6.94
C LEU A 8 7.05 4.11 7.38
N SER A 9 7.44 3.13 6.57
CA SER A 9 8.64 2.32 6.79
C SER A 9 9.93 3.16 6.70
N PRO A 10 11.07 2.67 7.22
CA PRO A 10 12.35 3.38 7.09
C PRO A 10 12.94 3.34 5.67
N PHE A 11 12.40 2.50 4.81
CA PHE A 11 12.87 2.34 3.43
C PHE A 11 12.39 3.48 2.52
N ILE A 12 13.08 3.66 1.39
CA ILE A 12 12.61 4.58 0.34
C ILE A 12 11.35 3.98 -0.28
N PRO A 13 10.19 4.66 -0.18
CA PRO A 13 8.96 4.12 -0.74
C PRO A 13 8.98 4.18 -2.25
N MET A 14 8.56 3.11 -2.90
CA MET A 14 8.28 3.08 -4.32
C MET A 14 6.77 2.95 -4.51
N ILE A 15 6.20 3.85 -5.29
CA ILE A 15 4.78 3.87 -5.65
C ILE A 15 4.68 3.41 -7.10
N PHE A 16 3.87 2.38 -7.35
CA PHE A 16 3.56 1.97 -8.71
C PHE A 16 2.47 2.90 -9.28
N GLU A 17 2.61 3.28 -10.53
CA GLU A 17 1.68 4.23 -11.18
C GLU A 17 0.22 3.80 -11.06
N GLY A 18 -0.62 4.68 -10.54
CA GLY A 18 -2.05 4.45 -10.34
C GLY A 18 -2.42 3.76 -9.03
N GLU A 19 -1.47 3.21 -8.24
CA GLU A 19 -1.79 2.59 -6.96
C GLU A 19 -2.30 3.62 -5.95
N GLU A 20 -1.87 4.88 -6.07
CA GLU A 20 -2.23 5.97 -5.18
C GLU A 20 -3.71 6.37 -5.24
N TRP A 21 -4.44 5.94 -6.26
CA TRP A 21 -5.90 6.02 -6.30
C TRP A 21 -6.57 4.68 -6.58
N ALA A 22 -5.82 3.57 -6.50
CA ALA A 22 -6.31 2.22 -6.80
C ALA A 22 -6.90 2.14 -8.22
N ALA A 23 -6.14 2.57 -9.23
CA ALA A 23 -6.58 2.62 -10.63
C ALA A 23 -7.24 1.30 -11.06
N SER A 24 -8.36 1.41 -11.79
CA SER A 24 -9.08 0.23 -12.30
C SER A 24 -8.42 -0.42 -13.50
N SER A 25 -7.51 0.30 -14.18
CA SER A 25 -6.80 -0.21 -15.34
C SER A 25 -5.78 -1.27 -14.92
N PRO A 26 -5.77 -2.45 -15.52
CA PRO A 26 -4.73 -3.43 -15.28
C PRO A 26 -3.43 -2.95 -15.91
N PHE A 27 -2.31 -3.18 -15.24
CA PHE A 27 -1.01 -3.00 -15.89
C PHE A 27 -0.60 -4.31 -16.56
N GLN A 28 -0.71 -4.35 -17.87
CA GLN A 28 -0.31 -5.48 -18.71
C GLN A 28 1.02 -5.14 -19.38
N TYR A 29 1.92 -6.12 -19.48
CA TYR A 29 3.13 -5.92 -20.25
C TYR A 29 2.78 -5.72 -21.73
N PHE A 30 3.27 -4.63 -22.30
CA PHE A 30 3.10 -4.31 -23.74
C PHE A 30 4.45 -3.88 -24.34
N ALA A 31 4.60 -4.15 -25.61
CA ALA A 31 5.79 -3.84 -26.38
C ALA A 31 5.40 -3.52 -27.83
N ASP A 32 6.30 -2.91 -28.57
CA ASP A 32 6.16 -2.61 -30.01
C ASP A 32 7.53 -2.85 -30.67
N HIS A 33 7.75 -4.10 -31.06
CA HIS A 33 9.00 -4.50 -31.71
C HIS A 33 8.87 -4.35 -33.21
N GLU A 34 9.83 -3.67 -33.83
CA GLU A 34 9.90 -3.52 -35.29
C GLU A 34 10.16 -4.86 -36.01
N ASP A 35 10.89 -5.79 -35.36
CA ASP A 35 11.16 -7.12 -35.88
C ASP A 35 9.97 -8.05 -35.60
N PRO A 36 9.25 -8.53 -36.66
CA PRO A 36 8.10 -9.40 -36.51
C PRO A 36 8.41 -10.75 -35.86
N GLU A 37 9.63 -11.27 -36.08
CA GLU A 37 10.03 -12.56 -35.47
C GLU A 37 10.28 -12.38 -33.96
N LEU A 38 10.93 -11.28 -33.56
CA LEU A 38 11.09 -10.95 -32.15
C LEU A 38 9.72 -10.75 -31.49
N ALA A 39 8.82 -10.00 -32.10
CA ALA A 39 7.45 -9.79 -31.60
C ALA A 39 6.72 -11.12 -31.37
N ARG A 40 6.80 -12.05 -32.33
CA ARG A 40 6.23 -13.39 -32.21
C ARG A 40 6.84 -14.16 -31.03
N LEU A 41 8.18 -14.17 -30.94
CA LEU A 41 8.91 -14.90 -29.89
C LEU A 41 8.59 -14.35 -28.50
N VAL A 42 8.46 -13.04 -28.34
CA VAL A 42 8.06 -12.39 -27.07
C VAL A 42 6.65 -12.81 -26.68
N ALA A 43 5.68 -12.77 -27.59
CA ALA A 43 4.31 -13.18 -27.32
C ALA A 43 4.20 -14.66 -26.92
N GLU A 44 4.92 -15.55 -27.61
CA GLU A 44 4.94 -16.99 -27.27
C GLU A 44 5.70 -17.26 -25.98
N GLY A 45 6.79 -16.53 -25.72
CA GLY A 45 7.56 -16.61 -24.49
C GLY A 45 6.71 -16.29 -23.26
N ARG A 46 5.94 -15.22 -23.32
CA ARG A 46 5.00 -14.82 -22.24
C ARG A 46 3.97 -15.92 -21.96
N LYS A 47 3.36 -16.49 -23.01
CA LYS A 47 2.39 -17.59 -22.82
C LYS A 47 3.02 -18.79 -22.14
N ARG A 48 4.25 -19.18 -22.53
CA ARG A 48 4.97 -20.31 -21.91
C ARG A 48 5.35 -20.03 -20.46
N GLU A 49 5.81 -18.82 -20.17
CA GLU A 49 6.17 -18.40 -18.81
C GLU A 49 4.99 -18.55 -17.87
N PHE A 50 3.82 -18.00 -18.22
CA PHE A 50 2.64 -18.04 -17.35
C PHE A 50 1.96 -19.41 -17.32
N ALA A 51 2.07 -20.20 -18.40
CA ALA A 51 1.61 -21.59 -18.38
C ALA A 51 2.36 -22.43 -17.31
N ALA A 52 3.63 -22.11 -17.05
CA ALA A 52 4.40 -22.77 -15.99
C ALA A 52 3.84 -22.49 -14.59
N PHE A 53 3.10 -21.40 -14.40
CA PHE A 53 2.37 -21.06 -13.17
C PHE A 53 0.92 -21.55 -13.15
N GLY A 54 0.51 -22.34 -14.13
CA GLY A 54 -0.84 -22.90 -14.23
C GLY A 54 -1.90 -21.95 -14.80
N TRP A 55 -1.49 -20.86 -15.42
CA TRP A 55 -2.43 -19.93 -16.08
C TRP A 55 -2.81 -20.44 -17.45
N ASP A 56 -4.08 -20.23 -17.83
CA ASP A 56 -4.53 -20.53 -19.20
C ASP A 56 -3.82 -19.63 -20.21
N PRO A 57 -3.04 -20.19 -21.15
CA PRO A 57 -2.35 -19.40 -22.17
C PRO A 57 -3.25 -18.53 -23.05
N GLN A 58 -4.55 -18.86 -23.15
CA GLN A 58 -5.52 -18.08 -23.90
C GLN A 58 -5.91 -16.77 -23.19
N LEU A 59 -5.75 -16.73 -21.87
CA LEU A 59 -6.02 -15.53 -21.06
C LEU A 59 -4.83 -14.57 -21.00
N ILE A 60 -3.66 -14.99 -21.50
CA ILE A 60 -2.44 -14.16 -21.51
C ILE A 60 -2.54 -13.15 -22.64
N PRO A 61 -2.58 -11.84 -22.35
CA PRO A 61 -2.61 -10.82 -23.37
C PRO A 61 -1.36 -10.88 -24.25
N ASN A 62 -1.54 -10.69 -25.56
CA ASN A 62 -0.40 -10.53 -26.46
C ASN A 62 0.20 -9.14 -26.28
N PRO A 63 1.47 -9.02 -25.85
CA PRO A 63 2.11 -7.72 -25.58
C PRO A 63 2.22 -6.83 -26.81
N GLU A 64 2.30 -7.39 -28.01
CA GLU A 64 2.46 -6.68 -29.28
C GLU A 64 1.13 -6.11 -29.83
N LYS A 65 0.01 -6.41 -29.15
CA LYS A 65 -1.28 -5.88 -29.58
C LYS A 65 -1.55 -4.51 -28.97
N ARG A 66 -1.97 -3.59 -29.83
CA ARG A 66 -2.37 -2.24 -29.40
C ARG A 66 -3.44 -2.25 -28.32
N GLU A 67 -4.36 -3.23 -28.35
CA GLU A 67 -5.39 -3.37 -27.31
C GLU A 67 -4.79 -3.61 -25.91
N THR A 68 -3.64 -4.31 -25.82
CA THR A 68 -2.95 -4.55 -24.54
C THR A 68 -2.43 -3.24 -23.96
N TYR A 69 -1.82 -2.40 -24.79
CA TYR A 69 -1.41 -1.05 -24.41
C TYR A 69 -2.61 -0.17 -24.02
N GLU A 70 -3.65 -0.13 -24.85
CA GLU A 70 -4.82 0.72 -24.59
C GLU A 70 -5.54 0.35 -23.27
N ARG A 71 -5.58 -0.94 -22.93
CA ARG A 71 -6.12 -1.40 -21.64
C ARG A 71 -5.27 -1.01 -20.45
N SER A 72 -3.95 -0.84 -20.65
CA SER A 72 -3.01 -0.50 -19.59
C SER A 72 -2.92 1.00 -19.32
N LYS A 73 -3.57 1.83 -20.14
CA LYS A 73 -3.63 3.27 -19.89
C LYS A 73 -4.41 3.58 -18.63
N LEU A 74 -3.84 4.44 -17.81
CA LEU A 74 -4.50 4.95 -16.62
C LEU A 74 -5.69 5.84 -16.98
N LYS A 75 -6.78 5.69 -16.24
CA LYS A 75 -7.95 6.54 -16.30
C LYS A 75 -7.84 7.61 -15.22
N TRP A 76 -7.21 8.72 -15.55
CA TRP A 76 -6.87 9.79 -14.61
C TRP A 76 -8.09 10.41 -13.90
N ASP A 77 -9.25 10.43 -14.54
CA ASP A 77 -10.47 11.00 -13.97
C ASP A 77 -10.97 10.21 -12.75
N GLU A 78 -10.68 8.90 -12.68
CA GLU A 78 -11.04 8.05 -11.54
C GLU A 78 -10.51 8.59 -10.20
N ALA A 79 -9.33 9.21 -10.19
CA ALA A 79 -8.71 9.77 -8.99
C ALA A 79 -9.59 10.79 -8.25
N ASN A 80 -10.59 11.36 -8.93
CA ASN A 80 -11.50 12.37 -8.38
C ASN A 80 -12.83 11.81 -7.88
N GLU A 81 -13.06 10.48 -7.99
CA GLU A 81 -14.37 9.87 -7.76
C GLU A 81 -14.36 8.81 -6.66
N GLY A 82 -15.42 8.78 -5.86
CA GLY A 82 -15.74 7.71 -4.91
C GLY A 82 -14.54 7.20 -4.12
N ALA A 83 -14.36 5.88 -4.07
CA ALA A 83 -13.29 5.21 -3.34
C ALA A 83 -11.87 5.54 -3.87
N HIS A 84 -11.74 5.87 -5.15
CA HIS A 84 -10.46 6.28 -5.75
C HIS A 84 -9.99 7.62 -5.16
N ARG A 85 -10.90 8.58 -5.01
CA ARG A 85 -10.61 9.87 -4.36
C ARG A 85 -10.22 9.68 -2.89
N GLU A 86 -10.88 8.78 -2.17
CA GLU A 86 -10.56 8.46 -0.78
C GLU A 86 -9.16 7.84 -0.67
N MET A 87 -8.83 6.90 -1.55
CA MET A 87 -7.50 6.29 -1.62
C MET A 87 -6.43 7.34 -1.93
N PHE A 88 -6.68 8.21 -2.89
CA PHE A 88 -5.76 9.30 -3.23
C PHE A 88 -5.54 10.26 -2.06
N ALA A 89 -6.60 10.61 -1.34
CA ALA A 89 -6.50 11.44 -0.14
C ALA A 89 -5.67 10.74 0.97
N TRP A 90 -5.83 9.42 1.12
CA TRP A 90 -5.05 8.61 2.05
C TRP A 90 -3.55 8.65 1.73
N TYR A 91 -3.16 8.41 0.46
CA TYR A 91 -1.76 8.51 0.02
C TYR A 91 -1.19 9.91 0.26
N ARG A 92 -1.93 10.96 -0.09
CA ARG A 92 -1.51 12.35 0.16
C ARG A 92 -1.28 12.63 1.64
N ALA A 93 -2.15 12.15 2.51
CA ALA A 93 -2.02 12.31 3.96
C ALA A 93 -0.79 11.59 4.50
N LEU A 94 -0.53 10.35 4.08
CA LEU A 94 0.64 9.57 4.47
C LEU A 94 1.95 10.23 4.00
N ILE A 95 2.01 10.67 2.76
CA ILE A 95 3.17 11.38 2.19
C ILE A 95 3.40 12.70 2.94
N GLY A 96 2.32 13.45 3.21
CA GLY A 96 2.37 14.66 3.99
C GLY A 96 2.95 14.43 5.39
N LEU A 97 2.45 13.41 6.10
CA LEU A 97 2.94 13.03 7.41
C LEU A 97 4.43 12.64 7.36
N ARG A 98 4.83 11.78 6.40
CA ARG A 98 6.24 11.40 6.23
C ARG A 98 7.13 12.61 6.04
N ARG A 99 6.76 13.54 5.16
CA ARG A 99 7.57 14.73 4.83
C ARG A 99 7.67 15.71 6.00
N SER A 100 6.64 15.83 6.82
CA SER A 100 6.60 16.78 7.93
C SER A 100 7.18 16.23 9.24
N THR A 101 7.52 14.93 9.31
CA THR A 101 7.93 14.27 10.56
C THR A 101 9.38 13.76 10.44
N ALA A 102 10.29 14.35 11.18
CA ALA A 102 11.72 14.02 11.14
C ALA A 102 12.00 12.52 11.40
N ALA A 103 11.28 11.92 12.36
CA ALA A 103 11.41 10.50 12.67
C ALA A 103 11.09 9.57 11.48
N LEU A 104 10.28 10.03 10.52
CA LEU A 104 9.89 9.26 9.33
C LEU A 104 10.80 9.52 8.11
N ASN A 105 11.65 10.54 8.17
CA ASN A 105 12.49 10.98 7.06
C ASN A 105 13.97 10.62 7.19
N ASN A 106 14.41 10.07 8.32
CA ASN A 106 15.83 9.84 8.59
C ASN A 106 16.47 8.69 7.81
N GLY A 107 15.64 7.80 7.21
CA GLY A 107 16.14 6.66 6.42
C GLY A 107 16.94 5.61 7.19
N GLU A 108 16.92 5.65 8.53
CA GLU A 108 17.68 4.75 9.40
C GLU A 108 16.82 3.57 9.87
N PRO A 109 17.03 2.35 9.33
CA PRO A 109 16.25 1.17 9.72
C PRO A 109 16.39 0.80 11.19
N GLY A 110 17.56 1.04 11.80
CA GLY A 110 17.84 0.74 13.21
C GLY A 110 16.97 1.49 14.22
N ASN A 111 16.30 2.55 13.79
CA ASN A 111 15.39 3.34 14.62
C ASN A 111 13.94 2.87 14.56
N ALA A 112 13.66 1.75 13.88
CA ALA A 112 12.33 1.16 13.80
C ALA A 112 12.21 -0.03 14.76
N CYS A 113 11.26 0.05 15.69
CA CYS A 113 10.91 -1.08 16.55
C CYS A 113 9.61 -1.69 16.05
N VAL A 114 9.64 -2.99 15.72
CA VAL A 114 8.48 -3.74 15.24
C VAL A 114 8.04 -4.73 16.30
N THR A 115 6.75 -4.74 16.59
CA THR A 115 6.11 -5.77 17.41
C THR A 115 4.94 -6.38 16.65
N TYR A 116 4.69 -7.65 16.83
CA TYR A 116 3.62 -8.36 16.11
C TYR A 116 3.11 -9.56 16.90
N ASP A 117 1.93 -10.02 16.52
CA ASP A 117 1.33 -11.26 16.97
C ASP A 117 0.67 -11.95 15.76
N GLU A 118 1.21 -13.10 15.38
CA GLU A 118 0.74 -13.86 14.21
C GLU A 118 -0.63 -14.50 14.44
N GLU A 119 -0.92 -14.96 15.66
CA GLU A 119 -2.20 -15.59 16.00
C GLU A 119 -3.31 -14.54 16.03
N ALA A 120 -3.06 -13.41 16.69
CA ALA A 120 -3.98 -12.28 16.74
C ALA A 120 -3.97 -11.42 15.46
N ARG A 121 -3.06 -11.70 14.52
CA ARG A 121 -2.95 -11.06 13.20
C ARG A 121 -2.82 -9.54 13.26
N TRP A 122 -1.85 -9.06 14.00
CA TRP A 122 -1.53 -7.64 14.05
C TRP A 122 -0.02 -7.38 14.11
N PHE A 123 0.36 -6.19 13.74
CA PHE A 123 1.72 -5.68 13.99
C PHE A 123 1.71 -4.17 14.24
N SER A 124 2.77 -3.69 14.86
CA SER A 124 3.03 -2.26 15.00
C SER A 124 4.47 -1.93 14.65
N VAL A 125 4.66 -0.69 14.21
CA VAL A 125 5.99 -0.12 13.90
C VAL A 125 6.12 1.20 14.61
N LEU A 126 7.04 1.31 15.55
CA LEU A 126 7.37 2.55 16.24
C LEU A 126 8.63 3.16 15.64
N ARG A 127 8.56 4.45 15.29
CA ARG A 127 9.69 5.26 14.80
C ARG A 127 9.69 6.61 15.51
N GLY A 128 10.62 6.80 16.44
CA GLY A 128 10.63 7.99 17.30
C GLY A 128 9.31 8.15 18.04
N ASN A 129 8.61 9.26 17.80
CA ASN A 129 7.31 9.57 18.41
C ASN A 129 6.10 9.17 17.55
N VAL A 130 6.30 8.44 16.45
CA VAL A 130 5.23 7.97 15.57
C VAL A 130 5.12 6.45 15.63
N ALA A 131 3.92 5.93 15.85
CA ALA A 131 3.63 4.52 15.78
C ALA A 131 2.51 4.22 14.78
N LEU A 132 2.78 3.28 13.89
CA LEU A 132 1.80 2.67 13.00
C LEU A 132 1.31 1.37 13.65
N TYR A 133 0.02 1.21 13.79
CA TYR A 133 -0.63 -0.03 14.22
C TYR A 133 -1.48 -0.58 13.09
N CYS A 134 -1.35 -1.88 12.80
CA CYS A 134 -2.07 -2.58 11.77
C CYS A 134 -2.81 -3.79 12.35
N ASN A 135 -4.11 -3.81 12.20
CA ASN A 135 -4.96 -4.96 12.50
C ASN A 135 -5.28 -5.70 11.19
N LEU A 136 -4.72 -6.90 11.01
CA LEU A 136 -4.95 -7.79 9.85
C LEU A 136 -6.07 -8.81 10.14
N GLY A 137 -6.62 -8.80 11.37
CA GLY A 137 -7.69 -9.69 11.78
C GLY A 137 -9.05 -9.30 11.21
N GLY A 138 -10.00 -10.25 11.24
CA GLY A 138 -11.39 -10.04 10.81
C GLY A 138 -12.25 -9.27 11.82
N GLU A 139 -11.78 -9.12 13.06
CA GLU A 139 -12.48 -8.45 14.16
C GLU A 139 -11.70 -7.20 14.60
N GLU A 140 -12.32 -6.34 15.42
CA GLU A 140 -11.60 -5.22 16.04
C GLU A 140 -10.48 -5.75 16.96
N HIS A 141 -9.39 -5.00 17.02
CA HIS A 141 -8.30 -5.31 17.94
C HIS A 141 -8.00 -4.11 18.86
N ARG A 142 -7.59 -4.43 20.09
CA ARG A 142 -7.30 -3.45 21.15
C ARG A 142 -5.82 -3.47 21.48
N PHE A 143 -5.15 -2.36 21.27
CA PHE A 143 -3.73 -2.18 21.57
C PHE A 143 -3.56 -1.35 22.83
N SER A 144 -2.65 -1.77 23.71
CA SER A 144 -2.18 -0.90 24.80
C SER A 144 -1.14 0.07 24.22
N VAL A 145 -1.41 1.36 24.37
CA VAL A 145 -0.49 2.44 24.00
C VAL A 145 -0.05 3.27 25.23
N ALA A 146 -0.12 2.66 26.40
CA ALA A 146 0.19 3.32 27.69
C ALA A 146 1.64 3.87 27.75
N GLY A 147 2.57 3.29 26.98
CA GLY A 147 3.95 3.78 26.84
C GLY A 147 4.10 5.05 25.98
N LEU A 148 3.06 5.46 25.27
CA LEU A 148 3.04 6.65 24.40
C LEU A 148 2.24 7.77 25.07
N GLN A 149 2.85 8.47 26.04
CA GLN A 149 2.17 9.53 26.78
C GLN A 149 1.69 10.65 25.85
N GLY A 150 0.45 11.11 26.07
CA GLY A 150 -0.13 12.21 25.29
C GLY A 150 -0.31 11.90 23.82
N CYS A 151 -0.35 10.62 23.42
CA CYS A 151 -0.53 10.25 22.04
C CYS A 151 -1.95 10.57 21.52
N ARG A 152 -2.02 10.84 20.25
CA ARG A 152 -3.29 11.08 19.52
C ARG A 152 -3.29 10.34 18.20
N ILE A 153 -4.45 9.96 17.72
CA ILE A 153 -4.62 9.47 16.35
C ILE A 153 -4.37 10.64 15.38
N VAL A 154 -3.44 10.46 14.45
CA VAL A 154 -3.15 11.43 13.40
C VAL A 154 -3.70 11.01 12.04
N LEU A 155 -3.74 9.70 11.76
CA LEU A 155 -4.34 9.14 10.56
C LEU A 155 -5.01 7.80 10.88
N SER A 156 -6.12 7.53 10.22
CA SER A 156 -6.79 6.22 10.24
C SER A 156 -7.23 5.84 8.85
N SER A 157 -7.01 4.57 8.46
CA SER A 157 -7.42 4.04 7.15
C SER A 157 -8.91 3.68 7.08
N LYS A 158 -9.60 3.70 8.23
CA LYS A 158 -11.03 3.38 8.35
C LYS A 158 -11.66 4.22 9.47
N ASP A 159 -12.95 4.44 9.34
CA ASP A 159 -13.75 4.98 10.44
C ASP A 159 -13.86 4.00 11.60
N GLY A 160 -14.18 4.49 12.80
CA GLY A 160 -14.37 3.67 13.99
C GLY A 160 -13.10 3.41 14.81
N ALA A 161 -11.93 3.89 14.39
CA ALA A 161 -10.75 3.86 15.23
C ALA A 161 -10.93 4.84 16.41
N ALA A 162 -10.58 4.40 17.62
CA ALA A 162 -10.72 5.19 18.83
C ALA A 162 -9.51 5.03 19.76
N LEU A 163 -9.13 6.12 20.42
CA LEU A 163 -8.10 6.12 21.45
C LEU A 163 -8.70 6.66 22.74
N LYS A 164 -8.75 5.83 23.77
CA LYS A 164 -9.29 6.18 25.07
C LYS A 164 -8.53 5.47 26.19
N ASP A 165 -8.19 6.20 27.24
CA ASP A 165 -7.55 5.68 28.47
C ASP A 165 -6.34 4.77 28.19
N GLY A 166 -5.47 5.18 27.23
CA GLY A 166 -4.29 4.40 26.84
C GLY A 166 -4.58 3.14 26.01
N THR A 167 -5.83 2.96 25.58
CA THR A 167 -6.25 1.86 24.70
C THR A 167 -6.62 2.38 23.33
N LEU A 168 -5.94 1.87 22.30
CA LEU A 168 -6.24 2.14 20.90
C LEU A 168 -7.07 0.98 20.34
N VAL A 169 -8.26 1.28 19.84
CA VAL A 169 -9.16 0.32 19.18
C VAL A 169 -9.06 0.52 17.68
N ILE A 170 -8.80 -0.57 16.95
CA ILE A 170 -8.67 -0.55 15.48
C ILE A 170 -9.65 -1.55 14.88
N PRO A 171 -10.55 -1.12 13.98
CA PRO A 171 -11.44 -2.00 13.25
C PRO A 171 -10.70 -3.09 12.46
N SER A 172 -11.42 -4.15 12.08
CA SER A 172 -10.88 -5.21 11.23
C SER A 172 -10.22 -4.66 9.95
N ASN A 173 -9.09 -5.22 9.57
CA ASN A 173 -8.33 -4.80 8.39
C ASN A 173 -8.06 -3.28 8.36
N GLY A 174 -7.77 -2.69 9.51
CA GLY A 174 -7.51 -1.27 9.71
C GLY A 174 -6.04 -0.96 9.99
N ALA A 175 -5.63 0.25 9.66
CA ALA A 175 -4.34 0.82 10.05
C ALA A 175 -4.55 2.19 10.67
N VAL A 176 -3.88 2.44 11.78
CA VAL A 176 -3.94 3.71 12.51
C VAL A 176 -2.55 4.20 12.82
N VAL A 177 -2.32 5.47 12.59
CA VAL A 177 -1.09 6.15 12.98
C VAL A 177 -1.37 7.01 14.21
N VAL A 178 -0.60 6.78 15.25
CA VAL A 178 -0.61 7.61 16.45
C VAL A 178 0.71 8.36 16.57
N MET A 179 0.65 9.54 17.19
CA MET A 179 1.82 10.36 17.46
C MET A 179 1.78 10.81 18.91
N SER A 180 2.86 10.61 19.66
CA SER A 180 3.03 11.15 21.00
C SER A 180 3.53 12.60 20.95
N ALA A 181 3.27 13.36 22.01
CA ALA A 181 3.98 14.61 22.24
C ALA A 181 5.48 14.32 22.40
N ILE A 182 6.33 15.20 21.86
CA ILE A 182 7.78 15.15 22.02
C ILE A 182 8.13 15.66 23.41
#